data_d78685b3de6eec3b212597c7969ffde0
#
_entry.id   d78685b3de6eec3b212597c7969ffde0
#
_cell.length_a   1.000
_cell.length_b   1.000
_cell.length_c   1.000
_cell.angle_alpha   90.00
_cell.angle_beta   90.00
_cell.angle_gamma   90.00
#
_symmetry.space_group_name_H-M   'P 1'
#
loop_
_entity.id
_entity.type
_entity.pdbx_description
1 polymer ?
#
loop_
_entity_poly.entity_id
_entity_poly.type
_entity_poly.pdbx_seq_one_letter_code
_entity_poly.pdbx_strand_id
1 'polypeptide(L)'
;NLKLIAKLGTGLDMIDIPAVLRRGILLCNTPGANSVAVAEHTFALLLGYLRNVPQCDNAVRTGQWEKARTMGGEICGKTVGIIGLGNIGSRVASRMAGFEARLLGTDPCWPEALAAKYGIERRELNELLAESDIVCVHCPLDETTAGFIGKAELALMKPSALLVNMARGGIVDEDALYEALRGKVISGAIIDAYSQEPLTASPLFLLDNVI
;
A
#
# COMPACT_ATOMS: atom_id res chain seq x y z
N ASN A 1 37.20 4.60 -10.62
CA ASN A 1 37.00 3.97 -11.96
C ASN A 1 35.76 3.02 -11.98
N LEU A 2 34.66 3.43 -11.35
CA LEU A 2 33.39 2.71 -11.39
C LEU A 2 32.81 2.76 -12.82
N LYS A 3 32.44 1.61 -13.38
CA LYS A 3 31.90 1.47 -14.73
C LYS A 3 30.43 1.06 -14.74
N LEU A 4 30.00 0.34 -13.73
CA LEU A 4 28.66 -0.26 -13.64
C LEU A 4 28.16 -0.22 -12.20
N ILE A 5 26.91 0.12 -12.03
CA ILE A 5 26.13 -0.09 -10.82
C ILE A 5 25.00 -1.08 -11.16
N ALA A 6 25.01 -2.25 -10.54
CA ALA A 6 23.94 -3.24 -10.63
C ALA A 6 23.19 -3.27 -9.29
N LYS A 7 21.97 -2.72 -9.27
CA LYS A 7 21.13 -2.66 -8.08
C LYS A 7 20.18 -3.87 -8.03
N LEU A 8 20.31 -4.70 -7.01
CA LEU A 8 19.29 -5.73 -6.73
C LEU A 8 18.02 -5.07 -6.19
N GLY A 9 16.90 -5.29 -6.86
CA GLY A 9 15.61 -4.68 -6.55
C GLY A 9 15.15 -3.67 -7.61
N THR A 10 13.92 -3.16 -7.44
CA THR A 10 13.28 -2.26 -8.42
C THR A 10 13.63 -0.80 -8.15
N GLY A 11 13.66 -0.38 -6.88
CA GLY A 11 13.85 1.03 -6.50
C GLY A 11 15.27 1.53 -6.74
N LEU A 12 15.38 2.75 -7.25
CA LEU A 12 16.64 3.46 -7.48
C LEU A 12 16.75 4.70 -6.59
N ASP A 13 15.91 4.86 -5.61
CA ASP A 13 15.73 6.05 -4.77
C ASP A 13 17.02 6.44 -4.02
N MET A 14 17.88 5.46 -3.72
CA MET A 14 19.17 5.66 -3.03
C MET A 14 20.33 6.01 -3.98
N ILE A 15 20.08 6.21 -5.28
CA ILE A 15 21.11 6.41 -6.29
C ILE A 15 20.91 7.79 -6.92
N ASP A 16 21.95 8.64 -6.84
CA ASP A 16 21.99 9.90 -7.58
C ASP A 16 22.15 9.61 -9.09
N ILE A 17 21.00 9.34 -9.75
CA ILE A 17 20.94 9.02 -11.18
C ILE A 17 21.61 10.10 -12.03
N PRO A 18 21.35 11.42 -11.83
CA PRO A 18 22.06 12.46 -12.55
C PRO A 18 23.59 12.38 -12.42
N ALA A 19 24.12 12.09 -11.23
CA ALA A 19 25.58 11.94 -11.07
C ALA A 19 26.13 10.69 -11.76
N VAL A 20 25.38 9.60 -11.76
CA VAL A 20 25.73 8.37 -12.49
C VAL A 20 25.83 8.64 -13.99
N LEU A 21 24.83 9.30 -14.56
CA LEU A 21 24.78 9.64 -15.98
C LEU A 21 25.91 10.60 -16.38
N ARG A 22 26.13 11.67 -15.58
CA ARG A 22 27.23 12.62 -15.85
C ARG A 22 28.62 11.96 -15.87
N ARG A 23 28.81 10.88 -15.15
CA ARG A 23 30.07 10.12 -15.07
C ARG A 23 30.17 8.98 -16.08
N GLY A 24 29.18 8.79 -16.93
CA GLY A 24 29.15 7.72 -17.91
C GLY A 24 29.14 6.31 -17.28
N ILE A 25 28.58 6.17 -16.06
CA ILE A 25 28.48 4.90 -15.38
C ILE A 25 27.19 4.21 -15.85
N LEU A 26 27.28 2.94 -16.21
CA LEU A 26 26.09 2.15 -16.53
C LEU A 26 25.30 1.85 -15.25
N LEU A 27 23.99 2.00 -15.31
CA LEU A 27 23.08 1.67 -14.21
C LEU A 27 22.08 0.62 -14.68
N CYS A 28 21.97 -0.47 -13.96
CA CYS A 28 20.93 -1.48 -14.17
C CYS A 28 20.30 -1.88 -12.83
N ASN A 29 19.04 -2.29 -12.89
CA ASN A 29 18.28 -2.81 -11.76
C ASN A 29 17.52 -4.07 -12.20
N THR A 30 16.74 -4.68 -11.28
CA THR A 30 15.95 -5.88 -11.55
C THR A 30 14.45 -5.58 -11.40
N PRO A 31 13.81 -4.90 -12.40
CA PRO A 31 12.41 -4.54 -12.32
C PRO A 31 11.53 -5.78 -12.21
N GLY A 32 10.58 -5.75 -11.28
CA GLY A 32 9.61 -6.82 -11.11
C GLY A 32 10.11 -8.07 -10.37
N ALA A 33 11.40 -8.18 -10.03
CA ALA A 33 11.95 -9.37 -9.37
C ALA A 33 11.29 -9.68 -8.02
N ASN A 34 10.89 -8.65 -7.27
CA ASN A 34 10.24 -8.78 -5.97
C ASN A 34 8.70 -8.64 -6.03
N SER A 35 8.10 -8.50 -7.21
CA SER A 35 6.67 -8.16 -7.34
C SER A 35 5.73 -9.20 -6.76
N VAL A 36 6.10 -10.49 -6.83
CA VAL A 36 5.34 -11.56 -6.20
C VAL A 36 5.40 -11.43 -4.69
N ALA A 37 6.61 -11.27 -4.15
CA ALA A 37 6.83 -11.17 -2.71
C ALA A 37 6.09 -9.98 -2.08
N VAL A 38 6.16 -8.80 -2.71
CA VAL A 38 5.43 -7.61 -2.23
C VAL A 38 3.92 -7.79 -2.31
N ALA A 39 3.41 -8.39 -3.39
CA ALA A 39 1.99 -8.71 -3.49
C ALA A 39 1.54 -9.68 -2.39
N GLU A 40 2.33 -10.72 -2.09
CA GLU A 40 2.02 -11.67 -1.01
C GLU A 40 2.14 -11.03 0.36
N HIS A 41 3.13 -10.15 0.56
CA HIS A 41 3.27 -9.39 1.80
C HIS A 41 2.07 -8.45 2.03
N THR A 42 1.55 -7.82 0.97
CA THR A 42 0.29 -7.05 1.03
C THR A 42 -0.84 -7.88 1.65
N PHE A 43 -1.03 -9.12 1.19
CA PHE A 43 -2.06 -10.01 1.75
C PHE A 43 -1.75 -10.48 3.16
N ALA A 44 -0.50 -10.76 3.47
CA ALA A 44 -0.09 -11.18 4.81
C ALA A 44 -0.46 -10.10 5.84
N LEU A 45 -0.10 -8.83 5.56
CA LEU A 45 -0.43 -7.70 6.42
C LEU A 45 -1.94 -7.41 6.45
N LEU A 46 -2.59 -7.39 5.28
CA LEU A 46 -4.03 -7.10 5.17
C LEU A 46 -4.87 -8.14 5.92
N LEU A 47 -4.62 -9.42 5.72
CA LEU A 47 -5.33 -10.47 6.43
C LEU A 47 -4.94 -10.49 7.91
N GLY A 48 -3.67 -10.25 8.23
CA GLY A 48 -3.20 -10.12 9.62
C GLY A 48 -3.94 -9.01 10.37
N TYR A 49 -4.10 -7.84 9.73
CA TYR A 49 -4.85 -6.71 10.26
C TYR A 49 -6.34 -7.04 10.40
N LEU A 50 -6.99 -7.43 9.29
CA LEU A 50 -8.43 -7.71 9.27
C LEU A 50 -8.85 -8.81 10.25
N ARG A 51 -8.00 -9.81 10.48
CA ARG A 51 -8.27 -10.93 11.38
C ARG A 51 -7.70 -10.76 12.78
N ASN A 52 -7.13 -9.58 13.10
CA ASN A 52 -6.50 -9.27 14.39
C ASN A 52 -5.44 -10.32 14.81
N VAL A 53 -4.69 -10.87 13.84
CA VAL A 53 -3.78 -12.01 14.10
C VAL A 53 -2.74 -11.70 15.18
N PRO A 54 -2.02 -10.55 15.17
CA PRO A 54 -1.04 -10.25 16.21
C PRO A 54 -1.66 -10.14 17.59
N GLN A 55 -2.83 -9.50 17.69
CA GLN A 55 -3.55 -9.32 18.95
C GLN A 55 -4.05 -10.65 19.51
N CYS A 56 -4.59 -11.52 18.63
CA CYS A 56 -5.05 -12.85 19.01
C CYS A 56 -3.89 -13.73 19.48
N ASP A 57 -2.76 -13.74 18.76
CA ASP A 57 -1.59 -14.52 19.16
C ASP A 57 -1.07 -14.07 20.52
N ASN A 58 -0.91 -12.76 20.72
CA ASN A 58 -0.46 -12.21 22.00
C ASN A 58 -1.44 -12.54 23.16
N ALA A 59 -2.74 -12.40 22.92
CA ALA A 59 -3.76 -12.73 23.93
C ALA A 59 -3.67 -14.19 24.37
N VAL A 60 -3.59 -15.13 23.42
CA VAL A 60 -3.46 -16.56 23.74
C VAL A 60 -2.17 -16.86 24.49
N ARG A 61 -1.03 -16.30 24.08
CA ARG A 61 0.26 -16.48 24.75
C ARG A 61 0.27 -15.94 26.18
N THR A 62 -0.54 -14.91 26.46
CA THR A 62 -0.70 -14.34 27.80
C THR A 62 -1.85 -14.96 28.60
N GLY A 63 -2.45 -16.06 28.12
CA GLY A 63 -3.52 -16.79 28.80
C GLY A 63 -4.90 -16.14 28.73
N GLN A 64 -5.09 -15.17 27.82
CA GLN A 64 -6.36 -14.49 27.60
C GLN A 64 -7.15 -15.19 26.49
N TRP A 65 -8.48 -15.27 26.65
CA TRP A 65 -9.39 -15.90 25.70
C TRP A 65 -10.66 -15.06 25.51
N GLU A 66 -10.56 -14.04 24.62
CA GLU A 66 -11.61 -13.03 24.46
C GLU A 66 -12.21 -13.07 23.03
N LYS A 67 -13.11 -14.02 22.75
CA LYS A 67 -13.73 -14.16 21.42
C LYS A 67 -14.43 -12.90 20.90
N ALA A 68 -15.08 -12.14 21.77
CA ALA A 68 -15.84 -10.96 21.37
C ALA A 68 -14.94 -9.80 20.89
N ARG A 69 -13.70 -9.70 21.39
CA ARG A 69 -12.75 -8.65 21.02
C ARG A 69 -11.95 -8.98 19.76
N THR A 70 -12.04 -10.21 19.29
CA THR A 70 -11.25 -10.71 18.13
C THR A 70 -12.07 -10.89 16.86
N MET A 71 -13.32 -10.39 16.84
CA MET A 71 -14.09 -10.35 15.58
C MET A 71 -13.41 -9.42 14.59
N GLY A 72 -12.98 -10.01 13.48
CA GLY A 72 -12.29 -9.29 12.40
C GLY A 72 -13.20 -9.02 11.21
N GLY A 73 -12.63 -8.30 10.22
CA GLY A 73 -13.26 -8.07 8.92
C GLY A 73 -12.93 -9.15 7.90
N GLU A 74 -13.59 -9.09 6.76
CA GLU A 74 -13.41 -9.96 5.60
C GLU A 74 -13.18 -9.11 4.35
N ILE A 75 -12.50 -9.67 3.35
CA ILE A 75 -12.31 -9.02 2.03
C ILE A 75 -13.50 -9.30 1.11
N CYS A 76 -14.13 -10.47 1.26
CA CYS A 76 -15.28 -10.87 0.44
C CYS A 76 -16.38 -9.81 0.43
N GLY A 77 -16.86 -9.45 -0.76
CA GLY A 77 -17.88 -8.43 -0.97
C GLY A 77 -17.44 -6.98 -0.72
N LYS A 78 -16.17 -6.74 -0.40
CA LYS A 78 -15.61 -5.40 -0.25
C LYS A 78 -15.25 -4.78 -1.59
N THR A 79 -15.28 -3.46 -1.66
CA THR A 79 -14.72 -2.70 -2.78
C THR A 79 -13.25 -2.40 -2.47
N VAL A 80 -12.36 -2.85 -3.35
CA VAL A 80 -10.91 -2.64 -3.24
C VAL A 80 -10.45 -1.72 -4.37
N GLY A 81 -9.97 -0.54 -4.00
CA GLY A 81 -9.34 0.42 -4.91
C GLY A 81 -7.83 0.19 -4.99
N ILE A 82 -7.31 0.10 -6.21
CA ILE A 82 -5.88 -0.12 -6.46
C ILE A 82 -5.33 1.09 -7.22
N ILE A 83 -4.39 1.79 -6.59
CA ILE A 83 -3.69 2.93 -7.17
C ILE A 83 -2.36 2.43 -7.72
N GLY A 84 -2.22 2.40 -9.04
CA GLY A 84 -1.09 1.81 -9.75
C GLY A 84 -1.29 0.31 -10.06
N LEU A 85 -1.50 -0.01 -11.33
CA LEU A 85 -1.72 -1.37 -11.83
C LEU A 85 -0.49 -1.94 -12.57
N GLY A 86 0.70 -1.51 -12.14
CA GLY A 86 1.99 -2.01 -12.63
C GLY A 86 2.30 -3.44 -12.17
N ASN A 87 3.59 -3.77 -12.05
CA ASN A 87 4.06 -5.13 -11.71
C ASN A 87 3.51 -5.68 -10.38
N ILE A 88 3.31 -4.84 -9.37
CA ILE A 88 2.80 -5.25 -8.06
C ILE A 88 1.27 -5.17 -8.05
N GLY A 89 0.70 -4.01 -8.39
CA GLY A 89 -0.75 -3.80 -8.34
C GLY A 89 -1.54 -4.78 -9.19
N SER A 90 -1.02 -5.17 -10.36
CA SER A 90 -1.63 -6.24 -11.19
C SER A 90 -1.69 -7.60 -10.49
N ARG A 91 -0.66 -7.93 -9.70
CA ARG A 91 -0.60 -9.17 -8.91
C ARG A 91 -1.51 -9.12 -7.69
N VAL A 92 -1.64 -7.93 -7.09
CA VAL A 92 -2.60 -7.69 -6.02
C VAL A 92 -4.03 -7.82 -6.56
N ALA A 93 -4.35 -7.16 -7.68
CA ALA A 93 -5.66 -7.27 -8.32
C ALA A 93 -6.06 -8.71 -8.63
N SER A 94 -5.13 -9.49 -9.22
CA SER A 94 -5.40 -10.89 -9.56
C SER A 94 -5.72 -11.77 -8.34
N ARG A 95 -5.13 -11.48 -7.19
CA ARG A 95 -5.38 -12.20 -5.93
C ARG A 95 -6.66 -11.71 -5.25
N MET A 96 -6.93 -10.40 -5.28
CA MET A 96 -8.17 -9.81 -4.75
C MET A 96 -9.42 -10.35 -5.45
N ALA A 97 -9.35 -10.59 -6.76
CA ALA A 97 -10.43 -11.25 -7.49
C ALA A 97 -10.79 -12.63 -6.93
N GLY A 98 -9.78 -13.37 -6.42
CA GLY A 98 -10.00 -14.65 -5.74
C GLY A 98 -10.67 -14.54 -4.36
N PHE A 99 -10.72 -13.35 -3.76
CA PHE A 99 -11.46 -13.05 -2.53
C PHE A 99 -12.87 -12.51 -2.79
N GLU A 100 -13.36 -12.55 -4.03
CA GLU A 100 -14.70 -12.07 -4.41
C GLU A 100 -14.91 -10.57 -4.11
N ALA A 101 -13.82 -9.79 -4.18
CA ALA A 101 -13.86 -8.34 -4.03
C ALA A 101 -14.29 -7.64 -5.32
N ARG A 102 -15.03 -6.54 -5.23
CA ARG A 102 -15.23 -5.61 -6.34
C ARG A 102 -13.96 -4.80 -6.52
N LEU A 103 -13.38 -4.76 -7.73
CA LEU A 103 -12.11 -4.11 -7.98
C LEU A 103 -12.29 -2.79 -8.71
N LEU A 104 -11.73 -1.73 -8.14
CA LEU A 104 -11.54 -0.43 -8.77
C LEU A 104 -10.06 -0.20 -9.02
N GLY A 105 -9.73 0.57 -10.05
CA GLY A 105 -8.34 0.88 -10.33
C GLY A 105 -8.16 2.26 -10.93
N THR A 106 -6.99 2.84 -10.66
CA THR A 106 -6.48 4.03 -11.35
C THR A 106 -5.03 3.82 -11.73
N ASP A 107 -4.69 4.12 -12.97
CA ASP A 107 -3.34 4.06 -13.52
C ASP A 107 -3.24 4.98 -14.74
N PRO A 108 -2.19 5.82 -14.87
CA PRO A 108 -1.99 6.62 -16.08
C PRO A 108 -1.89 5.80 -17.36
N CYS A 109 -1.29 4.59 -17.25
CA CYS A 109 -1.17 3.63 -18.34
C CYS A 109 -2.16 2.49 -18.15
N TRP A 110 -3.45 2.76 -18.38
CA TRP A 110 -4.54 1.81 -18.11
C TRP A 110 -4.33 0.44 -18.78
N PRO A 111 -4.26 -0.67 -18.02
CA PRO A 111 -3.98 -1.99 -18.56
C PRO A 111 -5.27 -2.71 -18.97
N GLU A 112 -5.82 -2.42 -20.14
CA GLU A 112 -7.11 -2.93 -20.64
C GLU A 112 -7.27 -4.46 -20.51
N ALA A 113 -6.27 -5.23 -20.92
CA ALA A 113 -6.32 -6.68 -20.86
C ALA A 113 -6.41 -7.23 -19.43
N LEU A 114 -5.70 -6.60 -18.49
CA LEU A 114 -5.75 -6.94 -17.06
C LEU A 114 -7.12 -6.59 -16.48
N ALA A 115 -7.60 -5.39 -16.79
CA ALA A 115 -8.88 -4.89 -16.31
C ALA A 115 -10.02 -5.78 -16.77
N ALA A 116 -10.06 -6.13 -18.05
CA ALA A 116 -11.06 -7.06 -18.61
C ALA A 116 -10.99 -8.46 -17.98
N LYS A 117 -9.75 -8.96 -17.74
CA LYS A 117 -9.55 -10.30 -17.17
C LYS A 117 -10.07 -10.45 -15.75
N TYR A 118 -9.91 -9.41 -14.92
CA TYR A 118 -10.23 -9.45 -13.48
C TYR A 118 -11.42 -8.56 -13.10
N GLY A 119 -12.11 -7.95 -14.08
CA GLY A 119 -13.26 -7.11 -13.82
C GLY A 119 -12.91 -5.82 -13.08
N ILE A 120 -11.74 -5.22 -13.36
CA ILE A 120 -11.32 -3.99 -12.70
C ILE A 120 -12.02 -2.80 -13.36
N GLU A 121 -12.81 -2.06 -12.59
CA GLU A 121 -13.48 -0.85 -13.05
C GLU A 121 -12.54 0.35 -12.94
N ARG A 122 -12.38 1.10 -14.05
CA ARG A 122 -11.58 2.35 -14.02
C ARG A 122 -12.31 3.43 -13.23
N ARG A 123 -11.57 4.12 -12.38
CA ARG A 123 -12.03 5.30 -11.64
C ARG A 123 -10.96 6.37 -11.62
N GLU A 124 -11.36 7.62 -11.56
CA GLU A 124 -10.49 8.70 -11.16
C GLU A 124 -10.19 8.59 -9.65
N LEU A 125 -9.06 9.18 -9.21
CA LEU A 125 -8.57 9.00 -7.84
C LEU A 125 -9.64 9.28 -6.78
N ASN A 126 -10.32 10.42 -6.87
CA ASN A 126 -11.30 10.83 -5.87
C ASN A 126 -12.50 9.87 -5.80
N GLU A 127 -12.95 9.36 -6.94
CA GLU A 127 -14.04 8.38 -7.00
C GLU A 127 -13.59 7.04 -6.40
N LEU A 128 -12.36 6.60 -6.74
CA LEU A 128 -11.78 5.40 -6.17
C LEU A 128 -11.71 5.48 -4.64
N LEU A 129 -11.22 6.59 -4.09
CA LEU A 129 -11.12 6.80 -2.65
C LEU A 129 -12.50 6.76 -1.97
N ALA A 130 -13.50 7.43 -2.55
CA ALA A 130 -14.84 7.51 -1.99
C ALA A 130 -15.61 6.17 -2.04
N GLU A 131 -15.38 5.35 -3.08
CA GLU A 131 -16.08 4.08 -3.26
C GLU A 131 -15.43 2.91 -2.52
N SER A 132 -14.14 3.00 -2.18
CA SER A 132 -13.36 1.86 -1.66
C SER A 132 -13.54 1.63 -0.17
N ASP A 133 -13.60 0.36 0.21
CA ASP A 133 -13.47 -0.09 1.61
C ASP A 133 -12.01 -0.38 1.98
N ILE A 134 -11.18 -0.72 0.97
CA ILE A 134 -9.74 -0.93 1.09
C ILE A 134 -9.07 -0.20 -0.07
N VAL A 135 -8.09 0.64 0.22
CA VAL A 135 -7.29 1.35 -0.79
C VAL A 135 -5.86 0.84 -0.73
N CYS A 136 -5.38 0.26 -1.83
CA CYS A 136 -4.02 -0.26 -1.96
C CYS A 136 -3.18 0.65 -2.87
N VAL A 137 -2.07 1.18 -2.36
CA VAL A 137 -1.15 2.07 -3.07
C VAL A 137 0.04 1.26 -3.59
N HIS A 138 0.21 1.24 -4.91
CA HIS A 138 1.28 0.52 -5.62
C HIS A 138 1.91 1.35 -6.74
N CYS A 139 1.71 2.67 -6.74
CA CYS A 139 2.33 3.59 -7.69
C CYS A 139 3.78 3.92 -7.28
N PRO A 140 4.65 4.36 -8.20
CA PRO A 140 5.97 4.87 -7.86
C PRO A 140 5.89 6.21 -7.11
N LEU A 141 6.95 6.54 -6.38
CA LEU A 141 7.14 7.89 -5.85
C LEU A 141 7.85 8.75 -6.91
N ASP A 142 7.22 9.81 -7.33
CA ASP A 142 7.76 10.85 -8.20
C ASP A 142 7.15 12.22 -7.86
N GLU A 143 7.45 13.24 -8.66
CA GLU A 143 6.96 14.61 -8.44
C GLU A 143 5.42 14.71 -8.47
N THR A 144 4.73 13.78 -9.14
CA THR A 144 3.27 13.78 -9.27
C THR A 144 2.56 12.98 -8.17
N THR A 145 3.29 12.08 -7.52
CA THR A 145 2.75 11.17 -6.50
C THR A 145 3.25 11.48 -5.09
N ALA A 146 4.22 12.38 -4.94
CA ALA A 146 4.70 12.83 -3.64
C ALA A 146 3.59 13.56 -2.86
N GLY A 147 3.21 13.02 -1.71
CA GLY A 147 2.18 13.58 -0.82
C GLY A 147 0.77 13.65 -1.42
N PHE A 148 0.51 12.95 -2.55
CA PHE A 148 -0.77 13.07 -3.24
C PHE A 148 -1.93 12.40 -2.50
N ILE A 149 -1.66 11.56 -1.50
CA ILE A 149 -2.65 11.10 -0.51
C ILE A 149 -2.45 11.92 0.76
N GLY A 150 -3.01 13.11 0.77
CA GLY A 150 -2.96 14.03 1.90
C GLY A 150 -4.30 14.10 2.66
N LYS A 151 -4.46 15.19 3.44
CA LYS A 151 -5.65 15.39 4.27
C LYS A 151 -6.95 15.42 3.48
N ALA A 152 -6.96 16.03 2.28
CA ALA A 152 -8.14 16.12 1.44
C ALA A 152 -8.57 14.75 0.90
N GLU A 153 -7.59 13.96 0.43
CA GLU A 153 -7.79 12.62 -0.11
C GLU A 153 -8.24 11.64 0.96
N LEU A 154 -7.62 11.67 2.15
CA LEU A 154 -8.03 10.87 3.31
C LEU A 154 -9.47 11.20 3.76
N ALA A 155 -9.88 12.46 3.66
CA ALA A 155 -11.25 12.87 3.98
C ALA A 155 -12.30 12.39 2.97
N LEU A 156 -11.92 11.99 1.76
CA LEU A 156 -12.82 11.38 0.77
C LEU A 156 -13.09 9.90 1.06
N MET A 157 -12.20 9.24 1.80
CA MET A 157 -12.33 7.83 2.11
C MET A 157 -13.51 7.58 3.07
N LYS A 158 -14.05 6.35 3.01
CA LYS A 158 -15.09 5.94 3.98
C LYS A 158 -14.52 5.92 5.40
N PRO A 159 -15.30 6.27 6.43
CA PRO A 159 -14.86 6.14 7.83
C PRO A 159 -14.47 4.70 8.23
N SER A 160 -15.01 3.71 7.53
CA SER A 160 -14.65 2.29 7.70
C SER A 160 -13.49 1.83 6.83
N ALA A 161 -12.94 2.70 5.97
CA ALA A 161 -11.93 2.31 5.00
C ALA A 161 -10.56 2.04 5.65
N LEU A 162 -9.80 1.15 5.01
CA LEU A 162 -8.42 0.81 5.33
C LEU A 162 -7.50 1.30 4.21
N LEU A 163 -6.46 2.03 4.55
CA LEU A 163 -5.39 2.43 3.63
C LEU A 163 -4.21 1.45 3.73
N VAL A 164 -3.70 0.99 2.59
CA VAL A 164 -2.57 0.06 2.49
C VAL A 164 -1.49 0.67 1.60
N ASN A 165 -0.38 1.10 2.17
CA ASN A 165 0.76 1.63 1.42
C ASN A 165 1.92 0.63 1.43
N MET A 166 2.09 -0.07 0.32
CA MET A 166 3.18 -1.03 0.07
C MET A 166 4.15 -0.52 -1.00
N ALA A 167 4.08 0.75 -1.33
CA ALA A 167 4.86 1.33 -2.42
C ALA A 167 6.10 2.06 -1.92
N ARG A 168 5.95 3.31 -1.49
CA ARG A 168 7.03 4.15 -0.97
C ARG A 168 6.52 5.06 0.14
N GLY A 169 7.39 5.39 1.08
CA GLY A 169 7.19 6.52 1.97
C GLY A 169 7.09 7.83 1.19
N GLY A 170 6.39 8.81 1.74
CA GLY A 170 6.19 10.11 1.09
C GLY A 170 5.12 10.14 -0.01
N ILE A 171 4.51 9.01 -0.42
CA ILE A 171 3.32 9.00 -1.29
C ILE A 171 2.09 9.40 -0.47
N VAL A 172 1.99 8.86 0.73
CA VAL A 172 1.01 9.27 1.73
C VAL A 172 1.66 10.29 2.65
N ASP A 173 1.00 11.39 2.89
CA ASP A 173 1.40 12.35 3.91
C ASP A 173 1.21 11.71 5.30
N GLU A 174 2.32 11.40 5.98
CA GLU A 174 2.30 10.66 7.25
C GLU A 174 1.71 11.48 8.40
N ASP A 175 1.87 12.81 8.39
CA ASP A 175 1.27 13.69 9.38
C ASP A 175 -0.25 13.76 9.18
N ALA A 176 -0.70 13.91 7.95
CA ALA A 176 -2.13 13.86 7.61
C ALA A 176 -2.74 12.49 7.94
N LEU A 177 -2.02 11.41 7.67
CA LEU A 177 -2.44 10.05 8.01
C LEU A 177 -2.58 9.86 9.52
N TYR A 178 -1.60 10.34 10.32
CA TYR A 178 -1.68 10.29 11.78
C TYR A 178 -2.94 11.00 12.30
N GLU A 179 -3.20 12.23 11.83
CA GLU A 179 -4.39 12.96 12.24
C GLU A 179 -5.69 12.28 11.79
N ALA A 180 -5.72 11.70 10.59
CA ALA A 180 -6.88 10.97 10.09
C ALA A 180 -7.18 9.71 10.90
N LEU A 181 -6.16 8.94 11.28
CA LEU A 181 -6.29 7.74 12.11
C LEU A 181 -6.71 8.08 13.53
N ARG A 182 -6.06 9.09 14.14
CA ARG A 182 -6.38 9.57 15.49
C ARG A 182 -7.80 10.14 15.56
N GLY A 183 -8.20 10.87 14.52
CA GLY A 183 -9.54 11.45 14.38
C GLY A 183 -10.61 10.48 13.90
N LYS A 184 -10.26 9.21 13.61
CA LYS A 184 -11.16 8.19 13.05
C LYS A 184 -11.82 8.62 11.75
N VAL A 185 -11.11 9.41 10.94
CA VAL A 185 -11.54 9.77 9.57
C VAL A 185 -11.56 8.53 8.69
N ILE A 186 -10.57 7.63 8.90
CA ILE A 186 -10.53 6.27 8.34
C ILE A 186 -10.35 5.25 9.47
N SER A 187 -10.64 3.98 9.21
CA SER A 187 -10.62 2.95 10.25
C SER A 187 -9.21 2.50 10.63
N GLY A 188 -8.28 2.51 9.68
CA GLY A 188 -6.92 2.03 9.93
C GLY A 188 -6.00 2.17 8.73
N ALA A 189 -4.72 1.82 8.93
CA ALA A 189 -3.72 1.79 7.88
C ALA A 189 -2.73 0.63 8.03
N ILE A 190 -2.15 0.24 6.89
CA ILE A 190 -1.03 -0.69 6.78
C ILE A 190 0.08 0.03 6.02
N ILE A 191 1.25 0.19 6.64
CA ILE A 191 2.35 0.99 6.11
C ILE A 191 3.64 0.16 6.13
N ASP A 192 4.13 -0.22 4.95
CA ASP A 192 5.38 -0.98 4.76
C ASP A 192 6.57 -0.09 4.40
N ALA A 193 6.33 1.15 4.01
CA ALA A 193 7.36 2.09 3.58
C ALA A 193 7.11 3.48 4.17
N TYR A 194 8.16 4.09 4.72
CA TYR A 194 8.11 5.37 5.42
C TYR A 194 8.96 6.43 4.72
N SER A 195 8.62 7.70 4.89
CA SER A 195 9.35 8.83 4.31
C SER A 195 10.79 8.93 4.80
N GLN A 196 11.04 8.45 6.02
CA GLN A 196 12.38 8.35 6.59
C GLN A 196 12.66 6.89 7.00
N GLU A 197 13.66 6.29 6.37
CA GLU A 197 14.13 4.95 6.68
C GLU A 197 15.64 4.94 6.97
N PRO A 198 16.13 4.23 8.02
CA PRO A 198 15.36 3.41 8.95
C PRO A 198 14.48 4.22 9.90
N LEU A 199 13.25 3.72 10.13
CA LEU A 199 12.28 4.36 11.02
C LEU A 199 12.63 4.08 12.48
N THR A 200 13.06 5.12 13.23
CA THR A 200 13.41 5.00 14.65
C THR A 200 12.33 5.54 15.58
N ALA A 201 11.49 6.44 15.10
CA ALA A 201 10.35 7.00 15.82
C ALA A 201 9.28 7.46 14.83
N SER A 202 8.01 7.28 15.19
CA SER A 202 6.87 7.81 14.44
C SER A 202 5.68 8.02 15.38
N PRO A 203 4.89 9.08 15.21
CA PRO A 203 3.61 9.23 15.92
C PRO A 203 2.64 8.07 15.66
N LEU A 204 2.75 7.41 14.50
CA LEU A 204 1.93 6.25 14.13
C LEU A 204 2.11 5.06 15.09
N PHE A 205 3.29 4.93 15.76
CA PHE A 205 3.52 3.88 16.76
C PHE A 205 2.64 3.99 18.01
N LEU A 206 2.01 5.14 18.22
CA LEU A 206 1.12 5.37 19.36
C LEU A 206 -0.34 4.98 19.07
N LEU A 207 -0.63 4.50 17.86
CA LEU A 207 -1.96 4.16 17.40
C LEU A 207 -2.16 2.64 17.32
N ASP A 208 -3.34 2.18 17.78
CA ASP A 208 -3.72 0.75 17.75
C ASP A 208 -4.31 0.30 16.41
N ASN A 209 -4.61 1.25 15.52
CA ASN A 209 -5.25 1.04 14.22
C ASN A 209 -4.29 1.18 13.04
N VAL A 210 -3.00 0.92 13.26
CA VAL A 210 -1.96 0.88 12.24
C VAL A 210 -1.07 -0.35 12.43
N ILE A 211 -0.63 -0.95 11.32
CA ILE A 211 0.43 -1.97 11.25
C ILE A 211 1.54 -1.48 10.34
#